data_1542ba2939de0f74389ef299a4087034
#
_entry.id   1542ba2939de0f74389ef299a4087034
#
_cell.length_a   1.000
_cell.length_b   1.000
_cell.length_c   1.000
_cell.angle_alpha   90.00
_cell.angle_beta   90.00
_cell.angle_gamma   90.00
#
_symmetry.space_group_name_H-M   'P 1'
#
loop_
_entity.id
_entity.type
_entity.pdbx_description
1 polymer ?
#
loop_
_entity_poly.entity_id
_entity_poly.type
_entity_poly.pdbx_seq_one_letter_code
_entity_poly.pdbx_strand_id
1 'polypeptide(L)'
;MEKHTYLITKLFGYDITVNIPSVITTLITVLLTFIIVMFLTSRIKLRPDSKRQNAAELLAYFISDNVVKGNVNWKKYGKGLWATALTIISFIAIANTIGVLIEVSYDGVVYVNSITADPTFTFSLALLIIVFTHFAGIKYKGVKHYFSTYTSSGIGITPFKVIEEFTNLMTFSMRLFGNIYAGEILLALLATLTTLGFFGAIAGMVGLVVWKGFSLFIGFIQAYIFTVLTFIYLSHKISDEH
;
A
#
# COMPACT_ATOMS: atom_id res chain seq x y z
N MET A 1 -12.14 -21.80 -1.50
CA MET A 1 -11.22 -21.54 -0.39
C MET A 1 -12.04 -21.15 0.82
N GLU A 2 -12.10 -21.98 1.84
CA GLU A 2 -12.76 -21.62 3.11
C GLU A 2 -11.90 -20.56 3.80
N LYS A 3 -12.44 -19.36 3.94
CA LYS A 3 -11.84 -18.33 4.79
C LYS A 3 -12.09 -18.74 6.24
N HIS A 4 -11.06 -19.08 6.99
CA HIS A 4 -11.17 -19.29 8.43
C HIS A 4 -11.47 -17.96 9.12
N THR A 5 -12.74 -17.58 9.12
CA THR A 5 -13.26 -16.43 9.84
C THR A 5 -13.77 -16.88 11.19
N TYR A 6 -13.29 -16.29 12.26
CA TYR A 6 -13.77 -16.52 13.60
C TYR A 6 -14.65 -15.36 14.03
N LEU A 7 -15.83 -15.71 14.57
CA LEU A 7 -16.70 -14.74 15.22
C LEU A 7 -16.04 -14.27 16.50
N ILE A 8 -15.75 -12.96 16.61
CA ILE A 8 -15.18 -12.40 17.84
C ILE A 8 -16.28 -11.86 18.74
N THR A 9 -17.22 -11.10 18.17
CA THR A 9 -18.29 -10.47 18.94
C THR A 9 -19.43 -10.04 18.02
N LYS A 10 -20.58 -9.74 18.63
CA LYS A 10 -21.70 -9.09 17.94
C LYS A 10 -21.75 -7.63 18.37
N LEU A 11 -21.67 -6.72 17.41
CA LEU A 11 -21.83 -5.31 17.64
C LEU A 11 -23.06 -4.78 16.88
N PHE A 12 -23.98 -4.15 17.56
CA PHE A 12 -25.25 -3.66 16.98
C PHE A 12 -26.02 -4.69 16.14
N GLY A 13 -25.95 -5.98 16.52
CA GLY A 13 -26.62 -7.07 15.79
C GLY A 13 -25.86 -7.63 14.59
N TYR A 14 -24.70 -7.10 14.26
CA TYR A 14 -23.83 -7.60 13.20
C TYR A 14 -22.72 -8.50 13.78
N ASP A 15 -22.46 -9.62 13.09
CA ASP A 15 -21.39 -10.54 13.46
C ASP A 15 -20.04 -9.95 12.99
N ILE A 16 -19.17 -9.63 13.96
CA ILE A 16 -17.79 -9.21 13.66
C ILE A 16 -16.95 -10.48 13.52
N THR A 17 -16.55 -10.78 12.30
CA THR A 17 -15.67 -11.90 11.97
C THR A 17 -14.27 -11.41 11.62
N VAL A 18 -13.25 -12.14 12.06
CA VAL A 18 -11.85 -11.84 11.75
C VAL A 18 -11.22 -12.99 10.99
N ASN A 19 -10.54 -12.65 9.90
CA ASN A 19 -9.73 -13.59 9.14
C ASN A 19 -8.34 -13.69 9.78
N ILE A 20 -8.08 -14.76 10.52
CA ILE A 20 -6.82 -14.96 11.24
C ILE A 20 -5.61 -14.99 10.31
N PRO A 21 -5.57 -15.70 9.17
CA PRO A 21 -4.49 -15.62 8.19
C PRO A 21 -4.13 -14.16 7.80
N SER A 22 -5.13 -13.33 7.50
CA SER A 22 -4.88 -11.92 7.13
C SER A 22 -4.29 -11.12 8.29
N VAL A 23 -4.72 -11.36 9.54
CA VAL A 23 -4.14 -10.71 10.73
C VAL A 23 -2.69 -11.13 10.93
N ILE A 24 -2.39 -12.43 10.86
CA ILE A 24 -1.03 -12.96 11.01
C ILE A 24 -0.12 -12.37 9.94
N THR A 25 -0.53 -12.40 8.67
CA THR A 25 0.28 -11.86 7.58
C THR A 25 0.49 -10.35 7.70
N THR A 26 -0.53 -9.61 8.18
CA THR A 26 -0.40 -8.18 8.48
C THR A 26 0.65 -7.92 9.56
N LEU A 27 0.60 -8.67 10.67
CA LEU A 27 1.58 -8.53 11.76
C LEU A 27 2.99 -8.86 11.29
N ILE A 28 3.17 -9.94 10.51
CA ILE A 28 4.45 -10.31 9.90
C ILE A 28 4.96 -9.18 9.00
N THR A 29 4.09 -8.62 8.15
CA THR A 29 4.45 -7.52 7.24
C THR A 29 4.87 -6.27 8.00
N VAL A 30 4.13 -5.88 9.04
CA VAL A 30 4.49 -4.74 9.90
C VAL A 30 5.83 -4.95 10.57
N LEU A 31 6.04 -6.13 11.16
CA LEU A 31 7.30 -6.48 11.83
C LEU A 31 8.49 -6.47 10.87
N LEU A 32 8.34 -7.08 9.69
CA LEU A 32 9.37 -7.09 8.66
C LEU A 32 9.67 -5.69 8.16
N THR A 33 8.64 -4.87 7.92
CA THR A 33 8.82 -3.47 7.53
C THR A 33 9.62 -2.71 8.58
N PHE A 34 9.26 -2.85 9.85
CA PHE A 34 9.98 -2.22 10.96
C PHE A 34 11.45 -2.67 11.03
N ILE A 35 11.70 -3.99 10.95
CA ILE A 35 13.05 -4.56 11.00
C ILE A 35 13.88 -4.06 9.82
N ILE A 36 13.35 -4.09 8.59
CA ILE A 36 14.07 -3.68 7.38
C ILE A 36 14.38 -2.19 7.43
N VAL A 37 13.41 -1.34 7.76
CA VAL A 37 13.64 0.11 7.88
C VAL A 37 14.65 0.42 8.99
N MET A 38 14.51 -0.21 10.16
CA MET A 38 15.45 -0.05 11.26
C MET A 38 16.88 -0.52 10.88
N PHE A 39 16.98 -1.65 10.17
CA PHE A 39 18.26 -2.16 9.68
C PHE A 39 18.91 -1.21 8.68
N LEU A 40 18.16 -0.68 7.73
CA LEU A 40 18.64 0.25 6.71
C LEU A 40 19.09 1.60 7.34
N THR A 41 18.32 2.11 8.31
CA THR A 41 18.57 3.41 8.94
C THR A 41 19.54 3.34 10.13
N SER A 42 19.90 2.16 10.63
CA SER A 42 20.81 1.99 11.75
C SER A 42 22.27 2.29 11.35
N ARG A 43 23.03 2.91 12.25
CA ARG A 43 24.48 3.19 12.12
C ARG A 43 24.86 3.99 10.86
N ILE A 44 24.07 5.03 10.54
CA ILE A 44 24.38 5.95 9.45
C ILE A 44 25.57 6.83 9.88
N LYS A 45 26.60 6.89 9.03
CA LYS A 45 27.81 7.74 9.20
C LYS A 45 27.76 8.90 8.22
N LEU A 46 28.49 9.99 8.53
CA LEU A 46 28.61 11.14 7.62
C LEU A 46 29.28 10.81 6.29
N ARG A 47 30.16 9.80 6.27
CA ARG A 47 30.73 9.26 5.03
C ARG A 47 30.26 7.81 4.88
N PRO A 48 29.59 7.46 3.76
CA PRO A 48 29.08 6.11 3.54
C PRO A 48 30.25 5.14 3.28
N ASP A 49 30.45 4.21 4.21
CA ASP A 49 31.50 3.19 4.11
C ASP A 49 30.92 1.82 3.72
N SER A 50 29.59 1.69 3.62
CA SER A 50 28.96 0.37 3.41
C SER A 50 27.92 0.40 2.30
N LYS A 51 27.82 -0.70 1.52
CA LYS A 51 26.78 -0.88 0.50
C LYS A 51 25.36 -0.72 1.07
N ARG A 52 25.16 -1.11 2.33
CA ARG A 52 23.89 -0.92 3.04
C ARG A 52 23.53 0.55 3.20
N GLN A 53 24.47 1.37 3.63
CA GLN A 53 24.23 2.81 3.80
C GLN A 53 23.97 3.48 2.45
N ASN A 54 24.73 3.12 1.41
CA ASN A 54 24.49 3.62 0.05
C ASN A 54 23.09 3.26 -0.45
N ALA A 55 22.61 2.03 -0.21
CA ALA A 55 21.26 1.63 -0.57
C ALA A 55 20.19 2.41 0.22
N ALA A 56 20.40 2.62 1.53
CA ALA A 56 19.50 3.41 2.35
C ALA A 56 19.45 4.88 1.90
N GLU A 57 20.61 5.48 1.59
CA GLU A 57 20.70 6.86 1.09
C GLU A 57 20.08 7.01 -0.28
N LEU A 58 20.27 6.03 -1.18
CA LEU A 58 19.64 6.02 -2.49
C LEU A 58 18.11 5.97 -2.38
N LEU A 59 17.58 5.09 -1.51
CA LEU A 59 16.14 5.01 -1.24
C LEU A 59 15.63 6.32 -0.63
N ALA A 60 16.34 6.87 0.33
CA ALA A 60 16.01 8.14 0.97
C ALA A 60 15.98 9.29 -0.04
N TYR A 61 16.98 9.37 -0.91
CA TYR A 61 17.07 10.36 -1.98
C TYR A 61 15.92 10.19 -2.98
N PHE A 62 15.68 8.95 -3.42
CA PHE A 62 14.58 8.65 -4.34
C PHE A 62 13.23 9.11 -3.79
N ILE A 63 12.92 8.78 -2.53
CA ILE A 63 11.67 9.17 -1.88
C ILE A 63 11.60 10.70 -1.71
N SER A 64 12.68 11.32 -1.23
CA SER A 64 12.68 12.76 -0.99
C SER A 64 12.48 13.56 -2.27
N ASP A 65 13.12 13.15 -3.37
CA ASP A 65 13.18 13.90 -4.61
C ASP A 65 11.96 13.64 -5.49
N ASN A 66 11.58 12.37 -5.67
CA ASN A 66 10.51 11.99 -6.59
C ASN A 66 9.12 11.94 -5.94
N VAL A 67 9.04 11.79 -4.61
CA VAL A 67 7.74 11.68 -3.93
C VAL A 67 7.42 12.94 -3.15
N VAL A 68 8.31 13.39 -2.27
CA VAL A 68 7.97 14.47 -1.34
C VAL A 68 8.18 15.84 -1.94
N LYS A 69 9.39 16.14 -2.48
CA LYS A 69 9.71 17.47 -3.05
C LYS A 69 8.89 17.83 -4.27
N GLY A 70 8.51 16.82 -5.07
CA GLY A 70 7.69 17.02 -6.25
C GLY A 70 6.25 17.44 -5.95
N ASN A 71 5.77 17.14 -4.73
CA ASN A 71 4.35 17.30 -4.39
C ASN A 71 4.10 18.31 -3.26
N VAL A 72 5.06 18.51 -2.33
CA VAL A 72 4.86 19.40 -1.17
C VAL A 72 6.07 20.29 -0.94
N ASN A 73 5.84 21.46 -0.30
CA ASN A 73 6.92 22.37 0.04
C ASN A 73 7.89 21.72 1.04
N TRP A 74 9.06 21.28 0.54
CA TRP A 74 10.07 20.57 1.32
C TRP A 74 10.56 21.35 2.55
N LYS A 75 10.77 22.67 2.40
CA LYS A 75 11.30 23.52 3.49
C LYS A 75 10.32 23.57 4.66
N LYS A 76 9.03 23.58 4.39
CA LYS A 76 7.97 23.76 5.39
C LYS A 76 7.50 22.42 5.98
N TYR A 77 7.36 21.37 5.16
CA TYR A 77 6.70 20.13 5.56
C TYR A 77 7.56 18.87 5.37
N GLY A 78 8.62 18.93 4.55
CA GLY A 78 9.33 17.76 4.05
C GLY A 78 9.91 16.86 5.15
N LYS A 79 10.50 17.44 6.19
CA LYS A 79 11.13 16.66 7.29
C LYS A 79 10.12 15.76 8.03
N GLY A 80 8.91 16.23 8.26
CA GLY A 80 7.87 15.45 8.95
C GLY A 80 7.21 14.42 8.03
N LEU A 81 7.04 14.76 6.77
CA LEU A 81 6.32 13.93 5.80
C LEU A 81 7.19 12.87 5.13
N TRP A 82 8.50 13.05 5.11
CA TRP A 82 9.44 12.10 4.53
C TRP A 82 9.38 10.71 5.22
N ALA A 83 9.32 10.70 6.54
CA ALA A 83 9.21 9.45 7.29
C ALA A 83 7.90 8.71 6.96
N THR A 84 6.80 9.43 6.76
CA THR A 84 5.51 8.86 6.33
C THR A 84 5.63 8.25 4.93
N ALA A 85 6.28 8.95 3.98
CA ALA A 85 6.51 8.42 2.64
C ALA A 85 7.33 7.14 2.66
N LEU A 86 8.42 7.11 3.45
CA LEU A 86 9.26 5.93 3.62
C LEU A 86 8.47 4.76 4.20
N THR A 87 7.63 5.01 5.19
CA THR A 87 6.81 3.97 5.83
C THR A 87 5.79 3.40 4.84
N ILE A 88 5.05 4.24 4.12
CA ILE A 88 4.01 3.80 3.17
C ILE A 88 4.64 2.96 2.05
N ILE A 89 5.68 3.48 1.38
CA ILE A 89 6.29 2.78 0.24
C ILE A 89 6.93 1.45 0.68
N SER A 90 7.62 1.43 1.83
CA SER A 90 8.25 0.22 2.34
C SER A 90 7.20 -0.82 2.75
N PHE A 91 6.14 -0.40 3.44
CA PHE A 91 5.08 -1.29 3.87
C PHE A 91 4.37 -1.96 2.68
N ILE A 92 3.95 -1.17 1.68
CA ILE A 92 3.24 -1.70 0.51
C ILE A 92 4.17 -2.56 -0.35
N ALA A 93 5.43 -2.16 -0.55
CA ALA A 93 6.40 -2.96 -1.29
C ALA A 93 6.64 -4.32 -0.63
N ILE A 94 6.78 -4.36 0.71
CA ILE A 94 6.98 -5.61 1.45
C ILE A 94 5.69 -6.44 1.45
N ALA A 95 4.52 -5.82 1.65
CA ALA A 95 3.22 -6.50 1.60
C ALA A 95 2.99 -7.20 0.25
N ASN A 96 3.24 -6.48 -0.86
CA ASN A 96 3.12 -7.05 -2.20
C ASN A 96 4.17 -8.14 -2.46
N THR A 97 5.39 -7.98 -1.96
CA THR A 97 6.45 -8.99 -2.10
C THR A 97 6.09 -10.28 -1.36
N ILE A 98 5.60 -10.17 -0.13
CA ILE A 98 5.11 -11.33 0.64
C ILE A 98 3.96 -11.98 -0.10
N GLY A 99 2.97 -11.21 -0.57
CA GLY A 99 1.80 -11.73 -1.26
C GLY A 99 2.12 -12.48 -2.55
N VAL A 100 3.15 -12.06 -3.30
CA VAL A 100 3.55 -12.73 -4.55
C VAL A 100 4.45 -13.95 -4.31
N LEU A 101 5.35 -13.88 -3.30
CA LEU A 101 6.37 -14.92 -3.09
C LEU A 101 5.96 -15.98 -2.09
N ILE A 102 5.18 -15.63 -1.08
CA ILE A 102 4.89 -16.48 0.07
C ILE A 102 3.39 -16.76 0.14
N GLU A 103 3.02 -17.96 -0.27
CA GLU A 103 1.71 -18.54 0.02
C GLU A 103 1.95 -19.84 0.77
N VAL A 104 1.43 -19.93 2.00
CA VAL A 104 1.56 -21.15 2.82
C VAL A 104 0.17 -21.72 3.04
N SER A 105 -0.07 -22.88 2.42
CA SER A 105 -1.27 -23.67 2.62
C SER A 105 -0.90 -25.07 3.06
N TYR A 106 -1.61 -25.61 4.06
CA TYR A 106 -1.44 -26.97 4.56
C TYR A 106 -2.81 -27.57 4.82
N ASP A 107 -3.03 -28.79 4.35
CA ASP A 107 -4.29 -29.55 4.49
C ASP A 107 -5.55 -28.74 4.07
N GLY A 108 -5.43 -27.99 2.94
CA GLY A 108 -6.52 -27.14 2.43
C GLY A 108 -6.75 -25.84 3.20
N VAL A 109 -5.98 -25.59 4.25
CA VAL A 109 -6.02 -24.36 5.05
C VAL A 109 -4.93 -23.41 4.61
N VAL A 110 -5.29 -22.17 4.29
CA VAL A 110 -4.32 -21.11 3.96
C VAL A 110 -3.92 -20.40 5.25
N TYR A 111 -2.64 -20.46 5.61
CA TYR A 111 -2.08 -19.81 6.80
C TYR A 111 -1.44 -18.46 6.52
N VAL A 112 -0.87 -18.28 5.33
CA VAL A 112 -0.29 -17.03 4.86
C VAL A 112 -0.78 -16.78 3.45
N ASN A 113 -1.43 -15.66 3.27
CA ASN A 113 -1.95 -15.22 1.97
C ASN A 113 -1.56 -13.76 1.70
N SER A 114 -1.77 -13.30 0.49
CA SER A 114 -1.60 -11.89 0.16
C SER A 114 -2.64 -11.05 0.89
N ILE A 115 -2.19 -10.17 1.80
CA ILE A 115 -3.09 -9.22 2.47
C ILE A 115 -3.64 -8.18 1.50
N THR A 116 -2.90 -7.86 0.46
CA THR A 116 -3.30 -6.90 -0.58
C THR A 116 -4.27 -7.48 -1.61
N ALA A 117 -4.49 -8.81 -1.61
CA ALA A 117 -5.58 -9.46 -2.33
C ALA A 117 -6.89 -9.51 -1.53
N ASP A 118 -6.93 -8.98 -0.31
CA ASP A 118 -8.16 -8.84 0.47
C ASP A 118 -8.72 -7.42 0.31
N PRO A 119 -9.94 -7.26 -0.27
CA PRO A 119 -10.53 -5.93 -0.47
C PRO A 119 -10.80 -5.22 0.84
N THR A 120 -11.08 -5.95 1.93
CA THR A 120 -11.31 -5.36 3.26
C THR A 120 -10.05 -4.69 3.79
N PHE A 121 -8.91 -5.35 3.62
CA PHE A 121 -7.61 -4.80 4.02
C PHE A 121 -7.23 -3.57 3.19
N THR A 122 -7.33 -3.68 1.85
CA THR A 122 -6.94 -2.57 0.96
C THR A 122 -7.84 -1.35 1.11
N PHE A 123 -9.14 -1.56 1.35
CA PHE A 123 -10.07 -0.49 1.66
C PHE A 123 -9.74 0.18 3.00
N SER A 124 -9.45 -0.60 4.03
CA SER A 124 -9.06 -0.09 5.36
C SER A 124 -7.76 0.72 5.29
N LEU A 125 -6.77 0.24 4.53
CA LEU A 125 -5.51 0.95 4.30
C LEU A 125 -5.74 2.27 3.56
N ALA A 126 -6.55 2.25 2.49
CA ALA A 126 -6.90 3.46 1.73
C ALA A 126 -7.64 4.48 2.62
N LEU A 127 -8.59 4.02 3.43
CA LEU A 127 -9.32 4.87 4.38
C LEU A 127 -8.36 5.50 5.39
N LEU A 128 -7.43 4.72 5.95
CA LEU A 128 -6.43 5.23 6.89
C LEU A 128 -5.57 6.34 6.25
N ILE A 129 -5.16 6.18 5.00
CA ILE A 129 -4.39 7.19 4.27
C ILE A 129 -5.22 8.46 4.02
N ILE A 130 -6.48 8.33 3.63
CA ILE A 130 -7.37 9.49 3.44
C ILE A 130 -7.56 10.23 4.76
N VAL A 131 -7.87 9.52 5.85
CA VAL A 131 -7.97 10.12 7.20
C VAL A 131 -6.66 10.82 7.58
N PHE A 132 -5.51 10.20 7.29
CA PHE A 132 -4.21 10.83 7.51
C PHE A 132 -4.06 12.13 6.73
N THR A 133 -4.43 12.18 5.44
CA THR A 133 -4.33 13.40 4.62
C THR A 133 -5.25 14.51 5.14
N HIS A 134 -6.45 14.18 5.61
CA HIS A 134 -7.37 15.13 6.25
C HIS A 134 -6.79 15.68 7.56
N PHE A 135 -6.31 14.78 8.43
CA PHE A 135 -5.69 15.19 9.69
C PHE A 135 -4.46 16.08 9.48
N ALA A 136 -3.60 15.72 8.52
CA ALA A 136 -2.43 16.51 8.17
C ALA A 136 -2.83 17.88 7.59
N GLY A 137 -3.85 17.94 6.73
CA GLY A 137 -4.40 19.20 6.21
C GLY A 137 -4.84 20.14 7.33
N ILE A 138 -5.62 19.63 8.29
CA ILE A 138 -6.07 20.38 9.46
C ILE A 138 -4.90 20.83 10.35
N LYS A 139 -3.94 19.93 10.59
CA LYS A 139 -2.77 20.19 11.44
C LYS A 139 -1.86 21.29 10.86
N TYR A 140 -1.62 21.27 9.55
CA TYR A 140 -0.65 22.18 8.92
C TYR A 140 -1.24 23.52 8.53
N LYS A 141 -2.54 23.59 8.19
CA LYS A 141 -3.21 24.79 7.71
C LYS A 141 -4.31 25.32 8.65
N GLY A 142 -4.70 24.52 9.62
CA GLY A 142 -5.78 24.84 10.55
C GLY A 142 -7.17 24.54 9.99
N VAL A 143 -8.12 24.42 10.90
CA VAL A 143 -9.51 24.01 10.61
C VAL A 143 -10.20 24.98 9.63
N LYS A 144 -10.04 26.29 9.85
CA LYS A 144 -10.69 27.32 9.01
C LYS A 144 -10.24 27.24 7.55
N HIS A 145 -8.93 27.11 7.30
CA HIS A 145 -8.40 26.97 5.94
C HIS A 145 -8.86 25.67 5.30
N TYR A 146 -8.84 24.57 6.05
CA TYR A 146 -9.28 23.26 5.57
C TYR A 146 -10.73 23.30 5.05
N PHE A 147 -11.67 23.86 5.81
CA PHE A 147 -13.07 24.01 5.36
C PHE A 147 -13.20 25.02 4.21
N SER A 148 -12.39 26.08 4.21
CA SER A 148 -12.34 27.04 3.11
C SER A 148 -11.97 26.40 1.78
N THR A 149 -11.07 25.39 1.78
CA THR A 149 -10.69 24.66 0.58
C THR A 149 -11.87 23.97 -0.12
N TYR A 150 -12.87 23.52 0.67
CA TYR A 150 -14.08 22.91 0.10
C TYR A 150 -15.09 23.94 -0.41
N THR A 151 -15.13 25.13 0.18
CA THR A 151 -16.13 26.18 -0.13
C THR A 151 -15.64 27.26 -1.06
N SER A 152 -14.31 27.44 -1.21
CA SER A 152 -13.70 28.51 -2.01
C SER A 152 -14.10 28.51 -3.49
N SER A 153 -14.37 27.33 -4.04
CA SER A 153 -14.79 27.17 -5.46
C SER A 153 -16.31 27.38 -5.66
N GLY A 154 -17.03 27.76 -4.60
CA GLY A 154 -18.49 27.94 -4.63
C GLY A 154 -19.24 26.76 -4.01
N ILE A 155 -20.32 27.07 -3.28
CA ILE A 155 -21.15 26.08 -2.55
C ILE A 155 -21.69 24.97 -3.48
N GLY A 156 -21.97 25.30 -4.76
CA GLY A 156 -22.46 24.33 -5.75
C GLY A 156 -21.44 23.26 -6.13
N ILE A 157 -20.14 23.51 -5.93
CA ILE A 157 -19.05 22.56 -6.26
C ILE A 157 -18.71 21.65 -5.08
N THR A 158 -19.07 22.04 -3.87
CA THR A 158 -18.81 21.26 -2.64
C THR A 158 -19.26 19.79 -2.72
N PRO A 159 -20.45 19.43 -3.24
CA PRO A 159 -20.87 18.03 -3.39
C PRO A 159 -19.95 17.24 -4.30
N PHE A 160 -19.43 17.85 -5.37
CA PHE A 160 -18.50 17.20 -6.28
C PHE A 160 -17.16 16.89 -5.61
N LYS A 161 -16.66 17.77 -4.74
CA LYS A 161 -15.45 17.51 -3.96
C LYS A 161 -15.62 16.35 -2.97
N VAL A 162 -16.80 16.19 -2.39
CA VAL A 162 -17.11 15.02 -1.52
C VAL A 162 -17.15 13.73 -2.34
N ILE A 163 -17.76 13.77 -3.53
CA ILE A 163 -17.78 12.62 -4.46
C ILE A 163 -16.35 12.29 -4.90
N GLU A 164 -15.53 13.28 -5.18
CA GLU A 164 -14.11 13.10 -5.53
C GLU A 164 -13.34 12.39 -4.42
N GLU A 165 -13.51 12.77 -3.15
CA GLU A 165 -12.87 12.08 -2.02
C GLU A 165 -13.29 10.61 -1.92
N PHE A 166 -14.59 10.32 -2.13
CA PHE A 166 -15.07 8.95 -2.16
C PHE A 166 -14.49 8.15 -3.35
N THR A 167 -14.44 8.77 -4.53
CA THR A 167 -13.84 8.17 -5.73
C THR A 167 -12.35 7.89 -5.54
N ASN A 168 -11.65 8.81 -4.87
CA ASN A 168 -10.24 8.63 -4.52
C ASN A 168 -10.05 7.41 -3.60
N LEU A 169 -10.88 7.26 -2.57
CA LEU A 169 -10.87 6.10 -1.68
C LEU A 169 -11.05 4.78 -2.46
N MET A 170 -12.05 4.73 -3.34
CA MET A 170 -12.31 3.56 -4.17
C MET A 170 -11.13 3.26 -5.10
N THR A 171 -10.59 4.29 -5.77
CA THR A 171 -9.47 4.15 -6.70
C THR A 171 -8.21 3.63 -6.01
N PHE A 172 -7.89 4.14 -4.82
CA PHE A 172 -6.76 3.65 -4.02
C PHE A 172 -6.92 2.18 -3.67
N SER A 173 -8.06 1.81 -3.10
CA SER A 173 -8.34 0.46 -2.66
C SER A 173 -8.36 -0.53 -3.83
N MET A 174 -9.15 -0.24 -4.88
CA MET A 174 -9.31 -1.13 -6.02
C MET A 174 -8.04 -1.30 -6.84
N ARG A 175 -7.18 -0.28 -6.91
CA ARG A 175 -5.90 -0.36 -7.61
C ARG A 175 -4.95 -1.34 -6.93
N LEU A 176 -4.88 -1.29 -5.59
CA LEU A 176 -4.03 -2.20 -4.82
C LEU A 176 -4.58 -3.63 -4.84
N PHE A 177 -5.88 -3.78 -4.55
CA PHE A 177 -6.58 -5.05 -4.57
C PHE A 177 -6.56 -5.72 -5.96
N GLY A 178 -7.01 -5.00 -6.99
CA GLY A 178 -7.21 -5.57 -8.32
C GLY A 178 -5.93 -6.10 -8.95
N ASN A 179 -4.80 -5.42 -8.74
CA ASN A 179 -3.52 -5.86 -9.26
C ASN A 179 -3.08 -7.21 -8.69
N ILE A 180 -3.13 -7.36 -7.37
CA ILE A 180 -2.66 -8.58 -6.70
C ILE A 180 -3.67 -9.71 -6.87
N TYR A 181 -4.97 -9.44 -6.71
CA TYR A 181 -6.03 -10.44 -6.87
C TYR A 181 -6.08 -11.03 -8.29
N ALA A 182 -6.00 -10.17 -9.33
CA ALA A 182 -5.92 -10.64 -10.71
C ALA A 182 -4.66 -11.48 -10.94
N GLY A 183 -3.56 -11.11 -10.30
CA GLY A 183 -2.31 -11.87 -10.30
C GLY A 183 -2.47 -13.27 -9.72
N GLU A 184 -3.13 -13.40 -8.57
CA GLU A 184 -3.40 -14.70 -7.93
C GLU A 184 -4.28 -15.60 -8.80
N ILE A 185 -5.33 -15.05 -9.43
CA ILE A 185 -6.19 -15.83 -10.34
C ILE A 185 -5.36 -16.37 -11.51
N LEU A 186 -4.50 -15.55 -12.11
CA LEU A 186 -3.69 -15.99 -13.24
C LEU A 186 -2.64 -17.02 -12.82
N LEU A 187 -2.03 -16.87 -11.64
CA LEU A 187 -1.12 -17.89 -11.10
C LEU A 187 -1.84 -19.23 -10.91
N ALA A 188 -3.07 -19.24 -10.41
CA ALA A 188 -3.89 -20.44 -10.26
C ALA A 188 -4.19 -21.11 -11.61
N LEU A 189 -4.53 -20.31 -12.64
CA LEU A 189 -4.75 -20.82 -14.00
C LEU A 189 -3.47 -21.42 -14.62
N LEU A 190 -2.33 -20.73 -14.47
CA LEU A 190 -1.05 -21.23 -14.93
C LEU A 190 -0.62 -22.50 -14.18
N ALA A 191 -0.90 -22.59 -12.88
CA ALA A 191 -0.65 -23.81 -12.11
C ALA A 191 -1.50 -24.98 -12.61
N THR A 192 -2.76 -24.76 -12.97
CA THR A 192 -3.61 -25.79 -13.56
C THR A 192 -3.06 -26.24 -14.93
N LEU A 193 -2.50 -25.32 -15.72
CA LEU A 193 -1.89 -25.67 -17.00
C LEU A 193 -0.73 -26.68 -16.83
N THR A 194 0.01 -26.64 -15.73
CA THR A 194 1.10 -27.59 -15.46
C THR A 194 0.64 -29.05 -15.36
N THR A 195 -0.63 -29.31 -15.12
CA THR A 195 -1.21 -30.65 -14.99
C THR A 195 -1.64 -31.26 -16.34
N LEU A 196 -1.60 -30.50 -17.45
CA LEU A 196 -2.07 -30.91 -18.78
C LEU A 196 -0.98 -31.62 -19.62
N GLY A 197 -0.26 -32.56 -19.04
CA GLY A 197 0.76 -33.35 -19.72
C GLY A 197 2.09 -32.60 -19.92
N PHE A 198 3.01 -33.19 -20.67
CA PHE A 198 4.40 -32.74 -20.80
C PHE A 198 4.53 -31.30 -21.33
N PHE A 199 3.88 -30.97 -22.41
CA PHE A 199 3.91 -29.61 -22.97
C PHE A 199 3.21 -28.60 -22.10
N GLY A 200 2.09 -28.97 -21.46
CA GLY A 200 1.40 -28.15 -20.49
C GLY A 200 2.26 -27.86 -19.25
N ALA A 201 2.99 -28.85 -18.76
CA ALA A 201 3.89 -28.68 -17.64
C ALA A 201 5.01 -27.65 -17.95
N ILE A 202 5.64 -27.73 -19.12
CA ILE A 202 6.69 -26.78 -19.51
C ILE A 202 6.09 -25.37 -19.66
N ALA A 203 5.01 -25.23 -20.41
CA ALA A 203 4.38 -23.94 -20.65
C ALA A 203 3.87 -23.29 -19.34
N GLY A 204 3.27 -24.09 -18.48
CA GLY A 204 2.77 -23.64 -17.16
C GLY A 204 3.91 -23.19 -16.25
N MET A 205 5.00 -23.94 -16.13
CA MET A 205 6.16 -23.56 -15.31
C MET A 205 6.82 -22.28 -15.82
N VAL A 206 7.07 -22.16 -17.12
CA VAL A 206 7.62 -20.94 -17.71
C VAL A 206 6.67 -19.76 -17.45
N GLY A 207 5.38 -19.94 -17.67
CA GLY A 207 4.37 -18.93 -17.41
C GLY A 207 4.34 -18.47 -15.93
N LEU A 208 4.43 -19.42 -14.99
CA LEU A 208 4.47 -19.11 -13.55
C LEU A 208 5.69 -18.26 -13.17
N VAL A 209 6.87 -18.59 -13.67
CA VAL A 209 8.10 -17.83 -13.38
C VAL A 209 8.02 -16.42 -13.96
N VAL A 210 7.62 -16.31 -15.23
CA VAL A 210 7.47 -15.01 -15.91
C VAL A 210 6.42 -14.16 -15.19
N TRP A 211 5.27 -14.75 -14.84
CA TRP A 211 4.20 -14.02 -14.19
C TRP A 211 4.56 -13.59 -12.77
N LYS A 212 5.23 -14.43 -11.97
CA LYS A 212 5.72 -14.02 -10.64
C LYS A 212 6.70 -12.85 -10.72
N GLY A 213 7.63 -12.87 -11.69
CA GLY A 213 8.55 -11.76 -11.93
C GLY A 213 7.81 -10.47 -12.30
N PHE A 214 6.82 -10.56 -13.19
CA PHE A 214 5.99 -9.44 -13.59
C PHE A 214 5.15 -8.90 -12.40
N SER A 215 4.53 -9.78 -11.61
CA SER A 215 3.75 -9.39 -10.43
C SER A 215 4.59 -8.66 -9.38
N LEU A 216 5.84 -9.08 -9.17
CA LEU A 216 6.77 -8.36 -8.28
C LEU A 216 7.06 -6.96 -8.82
N PHE A 217 7.38 -6.83 -10.10
CA PHE A 217 7.64 -5.55 -10.75
C PHE A 217 6.45 -4.59 -10.59
N ILE A 218 5.24 -5.05 -10.91
CA ILE A 218 4.03 -4.27 -10.73
C ILE A 218 3.78 -3.94 -9.26
N GLY A 219 4.07 -4.88 -8.34
CA GLY A 219 3.95 -4.66 -6.89
C GLY A 219 4.81 -3.51 -6.37
N PHE A 220 6.05 -3.37 -6.88
CA PHE A 220 6.92 -2.23 -6.56
C PHE A 220 6.43 -0.91 -7.18
N ILE A 221 6.03 -0.95 -8.45
CA ILE A 221 5.42 0.22 -9.10
C ILE A 221 4.17 0.66 -8.33
N GLN A 222 3.35 -0.27 -7.87
CA GLN A 222 2.14 0.04 -7.11
C GLN A 222 2.45 0.70 -5.78
N ALA A 223 3.50 0.26 -5.05
CA ALA A 223 3.95 0.90 -3.82
C ALA A 223 4.38 2.36 -4.08
N TYR A 224 5.10 2.61 -5.17
CA TYR A 224 5.50 3.95 -5.58
C TYR A 224 4.30 4.83 -5.94
N ILE A 225 3.42 4.35 -6.84
CA ILE A 225 2.23 5.11 -7.29
C ILE A 225 1.32 5.44 -6.11
N PHE A 226 1.07 4.47 -5.21
CA PHE A 226 0.23 4.68 -4.04
C PHE A 226 0.81 5.78 -3.13
N THR A 227 2.13 5.76 -2.91
CA THR A 227 2.80 6.77 -2.10
C THR A 227 2.74 8.15 -2.77
N VAL A 228 3.04 8.25 -4.07
CA VAL A 228 2.98 9.52 -4.81
C VAL A 228 1.57 10.11 -4.76
N LEU A 229 0.53 9.32 -5.01
CA LEU A 229 -0.86 9.78 -4.95
C LEU A 229 -1.25 10.25 -3.55
N THR A 230 -0.78 9.58 -2.49
CA THR A 230 -0.98 10.05 -1.10
C THR A 230 -0.46 11.48 -0.94
N PHE A 231 0.72 11.77 -1.50
CA PHE A 231 1.33 13.11 -1.43
C PHE A 231 0.68 14.13 -2.35
N ILE A 232 0.16 13.72 -3.50
CA ILE A 232 -0.65 14.59 -4.37
C ILE A 232 -1.93 15.02 -3.63
N TYR A 233 -2.67 14.07 -3.05
CA TYR A 233 -3.90 14.39 -2.29
C TYR A 233 -3.61 15.23 -1.04
N LEU A 234 -2.48 14.97 -0.38
CA LEU A 234 -2.04 15.79 0.73
C LEU A 234 -1.71 17.22 0.26
N SER A 235 -1.03 17.37 -0.89
CA SER A 235 -0.66 18.69 -1.41
C SER A 235 -1.88 19.56 -1.70
N HIS A 236 -2.95 18.99 -2.26
CA HIS A 236 -4.21 19.71 -2.47
C HIS A 236 -4.82 20.27 -1.18
N LYS A 237 -4.55 19.62 -0.02
CA LYS A 237 -5.08 20.05 1.29
C LYS A 237 -4.19 21.04 2.02
N ILE A 238 -2.89 21.12 1.65
CA ILE A 238 -1.90 22.00 2.30
C ILE A 238 -1.31 23.06 1.38
N SER A 239 -1.71 23.11 0.10
CA SER A 239 -1.32 24.15 -0.83
C SER A 239 -1.78 25.54 -0.36
N ASP A 240 -1.00 26.58 -0.70
CA ASP A 240 -1.35 27.97 -0.45
C ASP A 240 -2.08 28.60 -1.67
N GLU A 241 -2.18 27.87 -2.80
CA GLU A 241 -2.83 28.32 -4.03
C GLU A 241 -4.33 27.98 -4.02
N HIS A 242 -5.12 29.00 -3.69
CA HIS A 242 -6.55 29.09 -4.03
C HIS A 242 -6.93 30.54 -4.25
#